data_cd3e2c13bccc5bc4bb705f4c10d78ec5
#
_entry.id   cd3e2c13bccc5bc4bb705f4c10d78ec5
#
_cell.length_a   1.000
_cell.length_b   1.000
_cell.length_c   1.000
_cell.angle_alpha   90.00
_cell.angle_beta   90.00
_cell.angle_gamma   90.00
#
_symmetry.space_group_name_H-M   'P 1'
#
loop_
_entity.id
_entity.type
_entity.pdbx_description
1 polymer ?
#
loop_
_entity_poly.entity_id
_entity_poly.type
_entity_poly.pdbx_seq_one_letter_code
_entity_poly.pdbx_strand_id
1 'polypeptide(L)'
;MIKVIGIAAITMDGFIASHSLEKVTWSKDLSLFKEQTLNHTVIMGSNTNKTLEIKLEKRHSIVVHREDDPKEILDKIKGEKCFVIGGGKTFSKFSGYLTHLYLTLHPLIFGSGIKLFESFNKEIKLKFVKQVPVLPDKGIFQLQFSIKQ
;
A
#
# COMPACT_ATOMS: atom_id res chain seq x y z
N MET A 1 -0.29 19.51 -6.17
CA MET A 1 0.18 18.15 -6.54
C MET A 1 -0.57 17.09 -5.75
N ILE A 2 -0.93 16.04 -6.42
CA ILE A 2 -1.60 14.92 -5.76
C ILE A 2 -0.62 14.18 -4.82
N LYS A 3 -1.11 13.77 -3.66
CA LYS A 3 -0.36 12.85 -2.80
C LYS A 3 -0.61 11.43 -3.30
N VAL A 4 0.46 10.69 -3.54
CA VAL A 4 0.41 9.30 -3.96
C VAL A 4 0.93 8.46 -2.79
N ILE A 5 0.04 7.79 -2.10
CA ILE A 5 0.32 7.13 -0.83
C ILE A 5 0.33 5.62 -1.04
N GLY A 6 1.49 5.00 -0.82
CA GLY A 6 1.55 3.54 -0.71
C GLY A 6 1.10 3.14 0.69
N ILE A 7 0.09 2.28 0.78
CA ILE A 7 -0.45 1.84 2.06
C ILE A 7 -0.44 0.31 2.12
N ALA A 8 0.13 -0.23 3.19
CA ALA A 8 0.26 -1.68 3.34
C ALA A 8 0.35 -2.13 4.79
N ALA A 9 -0.24 -3.29 5.07
CA ALA A 9 0.09 -4.11 6.22
C ALA A 9 1.35 -4.91 5.87
N ILE A 10 2.33 -4.93 6.75
CA ILE A 10 3.64 -5.50 6.46
C ILE A 10 4.16 -6.28 7.67
N THR A 11 4.85 -7.39 7.42
CA THR A 11 5.52 -8.15 8.48
C THR A 11 6.80 -7.44 8.91
N MET A 12 7.35 -7.86 10.04
CA MET A 12 8.60 -7.27 10.56
C MET A 12 9.77 -7.45 9.62
N ASP A 13 9.76 -8.48 8.79
CA ASP A 13 10.80 -8.75 7.80
C ASP A 13 10.45 -8.27 6.38
N GLY A 14 9.41 -7.44 6.23
CA GLY A 14 9.17 -6.70 4.99
C GLY A 14 8.26 -7.34 3.96
N PHE A 15 7.48 -8.34 4.34
CA PHE A 15 6.57 -9.00 3.42
C PHE A 15 5.14 -8.49 3.55
N ILE A 16 4.44 -8.40 2.43
CA ILE A 16 3.03 -7.99 2.37
C ILE A 16 2.09 -9.18 2.15
N ALA A 17 2.62 -10.31 1.74
CA ALA A 17 1.87 -11.55 1.54
C ALA A 17 2.84 -12.73 1.52
N SER A 18 2.33 -13.93 1.77
CA SER A 18 3.14 -15.15 1.67
C SER A 18 3.29 -15.61 0.21
N HIS A 19 2.30 -15.33 -0.63
CA HIS A 19 2.34 -15.59 -2.07
C HIS A 19 1.37 -14.65 -2.81
N SER A 20 1.49 -14.56 -4.12
CA SER A 20 0.81 -13.55 -4.94
C SER A 20 -0.73 -13.65 -4.95
N LEU A 21 -1.28 -14.81 -4.61
CA LEU A 21 -2.72 -15.03 -4.57
C LEU A 21 -3.24 -15.28 -3.16
N GLU A 22 -2.48 -14.87 -2.15
CA GLU A 22 -2.92 -14.99 -0.77
C GLU A 22 -4.08 -14.04 -0.49
N LYS A 23 -5.13 -14.57 0.15
CA LYS A 23 -6.19 -13.77 0.75
C LYS A 23 -5.71 -13.36 2.13
N VAL A 24 -5.22 -12.13 2.26
CA VAL A 24 -4.60 -11.64 3.50
C VAL A 24 -5.65 -11.54 4.60
N THR A 25 -5.50 -12.37 5.64
CA THR A 25 -6.40 -12.40 6.80
C THR A 25 -5.68 -12.05 8.10
N TRP A 26 -4.36 -11.93 8.07
CA TRP A 26 -3.55 -11.65 9.26
C TRP A 26 -3.45 -10.16 9.60
N SER A 27 -3.83 -9.28 8.69
CA SER A 27 -3.75 -7.83 8.95
C SER A 27 -4.82 -7.37 9.94
N LYS A 28 -4.45 -6.42 10.80
CA LYS A 28 -5.29 -5.91 11.88
C LYS A 28 -5.69 -4.44 11.68
N ASP A 29 -5.32 -3.85 10.54
CA ASP A 29 -5.53 -2.44 10.26
C ASP A 29 -6.67 -2.16 9.27
N LEU A 30 -7.55 -3.12 9.04
CA LEU A 30 -8.60 -3.02 8.04
C LEU A 30 -9.53 -1.82 8.27
N SER A 31 -9.93 -1.58 9.52
CA SER A 31 -10.79 -0.43 9.84
C SER A 31 -10.13 0.89 9.51
N LEU A 32 -8.85 1.03 9.85
CA LEU A 32 -8.07 2.23 9.54
C LEU A 32 -7.92 2.39 8.02
N PHE A 33 -7.62 1.32 7.31
CA PHE A 33 -7.53 1.31 5.85
C PHE A 33 -8.83 1.82 5.21
N LYS A 34 -9.97 1.27 5.66
CA LYS A 34 -11.28 1.68 5.14
C LYS A 34 -11.57 3.16 5.38
N GLU A 35 -11.23 3.65 6.57
CA GLU A 35 -11.42 5.05 6.92
C GLU A 35 -10.54 5.97 6.07
N GLN A 36 -9.27 5.63 5.94
CA GLN A 36 -8.30 6.47 5.22
C GLN A 36 -8.56 6.54 3.72
N THR A 37 -9.02 5.43 3.12
CA THR A 37 -9.24 5.36 1.67
C THR A 37 -10.63 5.80 1.23
N LEU A 38 -11.54 6.05 2.17
CA LEU A 38 -12.92 6.42 1.87
C LEU A 38 -12.98 7.67 0.98
N ASN A 39 -13.76 7.59 -0.09
CA ASN A 39 -13.97 8.67 -1.07
C ASN A 39 -12.70 9.04 -1.86
N HIS A 40 -11.69 8.18 -1.87
CA HIS A 40 -10.47 8.39 -2.63
C HIS A 40 -10.27 7.31 -3.69
N THR A 41 -9.39 7.58 -4.64
CA THR A 41 -8.98 6.60 -5.63
C THR A 41 -8.01 5.59 -5.00
N VAL A 42 -8.24 4.32 -5.26
CA VAL A 42 -7.33 3.23 -4.88
C VAL A 42 -6.81 2.55 -6.14
N ILE A 43 -5.51 2.30 -6.16
CA ILE A 43 -4.79 1.71 -7.30
C ILE A 43 -4.26 0.35 -6.86
N MET A 44 -4.52 -0.69 -7.65
CA MET A 44 -4.11 -2.04 -7.31
C MET A 44 -3.75 -2.85 -8.54
N GLY A 45 -2.95 -3.89 -8.35
CA GLY A 45 -2.68 -4.87 -9.40
C GLY A 45 -3.81 -5.88 -9.52
N SER A 46 -3.77 -6.68 -10.59
CA SER A 46 -4.83 -7.66 -10.87
C SER A 46 -4.93 -8.75 -9.80
N ASN A 47 -3.80 -9.21 -9.25
CA ASN A 47 -3.84 -10.23 -8.19
C ASN A 47 -4.47 -9.69 -6.92
N THR A 48 -4.15 -8.46 -6.54
CA THR A 48 -4.77 -7.81 -5.39
C THR A 48 -6.27 -7.66 -5.61
N ASN A 49 -6.68 -7.27 -6.80
CA ASN A 49 -8.10 -7.15 -7.14
C ASN A 49 -8.83 -8.48 -7.00
N LYS A 50 -8.21 -9.58 -7.43
CA LYS A 50 -8.80 -10.92 -7.35
C LYS A 50 -8.94 -11.45 -5.92
N THR A 51 -8.00 -11.07 -5.05
CA THR A 51 -7.90 -11.64 -3.70
C THR A 51 -8.45 -10.73 -2.61
N LEU A 52 -8.90 -9.54 -2.96
CA LEU A 52 -9.42 -8.57 -2.01
C LEU A 52 -10.73 -9.06 -1.41
N GLU A 53 -10.73 -9.27 -0.09
CA GLU A 53 -11.89 -9.81 0.64
C GLU A 53 -12.92 -8.74 1.00
N ILE A 54 -12.60 -7.47 0.83
CA ILE A 54 -13.46 -6.36 1.19
C ILE A 54 -14.04 -5.68 -0.03
N LYS A 55 -15.27 -5.18 0.10
CA LYS A 55 -15.85 -4.33 -0.93
C LYS A 55 -15.30 -2.92 -0.77
N LEU A 56 -14.84 -2.35 -1.88
CA LEU A 56 -14.33 -1.00 -1.92
C LEU A 56 -15.43 -0.01 -2.33
N GLU A 57 -16.53 -0.01 -1.59
CA GLU A 57 -17.62 0.93 -1.81
C GLU A 57 -17.15 2.36 -1.51
N LYS A 58 -17.69 3.33 -2.24
CA LYS A 58 -17.34 4.76 -2.12
C LYS A 58 -15.86 5.04 -2.36
N ARG A 59 -15.22 4.22 -3.20
CA ARG A 59 -13.85 4.42 -3.67
C ARG A 59 -13.83 4.24 -5.17
N HIS A 60 -12.96 4.97 -5.83
CA HIS A 60 -12.74 4.77 -7.25
C HIS A 60 -11.55 3.81 -7.42
N SER A 61 -11.82 2.59 -7.83
CA SER A 61 -10.80 1.55 -7.96
C SER A 61 -10.22 1.53 -9.38
N ILE A 62 -8.90 1.53 -9.47
CA ILE A 62 -8.17 1.41 -10.73
C ILE A 62 -7.32 0.13 -10.64
N VAL A 63 -7.54 -0.80 -11.57
CA VAL A 63 -6.72 -2.01 -11.67
C VAL A 63 -5.63 -1.76 -12.71
N VAL A 64 -4.37 -1.93 -12.30
CA VAL A 64 -3.20 -1.66 -13.13
C VAL A 64 -2.70 -2.94 -13.76
N HIS A 65 -2.40 -2.89 -15.04
CA HIS A 65 -1.84 -3.99 -15.81
C HIS A 65 -0.41 -3.71 -16.18
N ARG A 66 0.30 -4.75 -16.66
CA ARG A 66 1.74 -4.66 -16.97
C ARG A 66 2.07 -3.52 -17.94
N GLU A 67 1.23 -3.31 -18.94
CA GLU A 67 1.46 -2.32 -20.02
C GLU A 67 1.04 -0.90 -19.63
N ASP A 68 0.39 -0.71 -18.50
CA ASP A 68 -0.10 0.61 -18.09
C ASP A 68 1.05 1.52 -17.65
N ASP A 69 0.94 2.80 -17.99
CA ASP A 69 1.90 3.82 -17.58
C ASP A 69 1.40 4.51 -16.30
N PRO A 70 2.17 4.44 -15.20
CA PRO A 70 1.78 5.09 -13.94
C PRO A 70 1.50 6.57 -14.08
N LYS A 71 2.30 7.29 -14.86
CA LYS A 71 2.10 8.73 -15.05
C LYS A 71 0.76 9.03 -15.69
N GLU A 72 0.38 8.29 -16.72
CA GLU A 72 -0.91 8.45 -17.38
C GLU A 72 -2.08 8.19 -16.43
N ILE A 73 -1.95 7.16 -15.58
CA ILE A 73 -2.96 6.85 -14.58
C ILE A 73 -3.10 8.02 -13.59
N LEU A 74 -1.98 8.49 -13.06
CA LEU A 74 -1.97 9.55 -12.05
C LEU A 74 -2.47 10.89 -12.60
N ASP A 75 -2.16 11.20 -13.86
CA ASP A 75 -2.60 12.45 -14.49
C ASP A 75 -4.12 12.55 -14.64
N LYS A 76 -4.82 11.41 -14.63
CA LYS A 76 -6.27 11.36 -14.77
C LYS A 76 -7.01 11.39 -13.44
N ILE A 77 -6.30 11.26 -12.32
CA ILE A 77 -6.92 11.22 -11.00
C ILE A 77 -7.28 12.63 -10.56
N LYS A 78 -8.54 12.78 -10.15
CA LYS A 78 -9.04 14.02 -9.56
C LYS A 78 -9.01 13.89 -8.05
N GLY A 79 -8.70 14.97 -7.36
CA GLY A 79 -8.65 14.99 -5.91
C GLY A 79 -7.25 15.22 -5.38
N GLU A 80 -7.14 15.29 -4.07
CA GLU A 80 -5.91 15.65 -3.38
C GLU A 80 -4.95 14.49 -3.18
N LYS A 81 -5.46 13.27 -3.13
CA LYS A 81 -4.64 12.08 -2.87
C LYS A 81 -5.25 10.82 -3.46
N CYS A 82 -4.38 9.84 -3.67
CA CYS A 82 -4.76 8.49 -4.05
C CYS A 82 -3.88 7.50 -3.27
N PHE A 83 -4.32 6.25 -3.25
CA PHE A 83 -3.65 5.18 -2.50
C PHE A 83 -3.27 4.04 -3.43
N VAL A 84 -2.00 3.62 -3.38
CA VAL A 84 -1.53 2.39 -4.01
C VAL A 84 -1.58 1.31 -2.94
N ILE A 85 -2.38 0.25 -3.17
CA ILE A 85 -2.72 -0.72 -2.12
C ILE A 85 -2.13 -2.12 -2.32
N GLY A 86 -1.43 -2.35 -3.42
CA GLY A 86 -0.74 -3.62 -3.64
C GLY A 86 -0.80 -4.08 -5.09
N GLY A 87 -0.09 -5.10 -5.44
CA GLY A 87 0.91 -5.82 -4.63
C GLY A 87 2.32 -5.34 -4.86
N GLY A 88 3.28 -6.21 -4.62
CA GLY A 88 4.68 -5.83 -4.68
C GLY A 88 5.14 -5.32 -6.04
N LYS A 89 4.62 -5.86 -7.13
CA LYS A 89 4.93 -5.38 -8.48
C LYS A 89 4.30 -4.00 -8.73
N THR A 90 3.10 -3.77 -8.21
CA THR A 90 2.41 -2.49 -8.35
C THR A 90 3.12 -1.41 -7.53
N PHE A 91 3.51 -1.71 -6.30
CA PHE A 91 4.33 -0.79 -5.51
C PHE A 91 5.63 -0.46 -6.21
N SER A 92 6.31 -1.46 -6.78
CA SER A 92 7.55 -1.25 -7.54
C SER A 92 7.31 -0.36 -8.76
N LYS A 93 6.23 -0.60 -9.49
CA LYS A 93 5.86 0.17 -10.69
C LYS A 93 5.62 1.65 -10.36
N PHE A 94 5.00 1.93 -9.21
CA PHE A 94 4.71 3.29 -8.78
C PHE A 94 5.80 3.90 -7.90
N SER A 95 6.90 3.19 -7.63
CA SER A 95 7.93 3.61 -6.68
C SER A 95 8.48 5.01 -6.90
N GLY A 96 8.67 5.41 -8.16
CA GLY A 96 9.16 6.74 -8.51
C GLY A 96 8.13 7.86 -8.39
N TYR A 97 6.87 7.50 -8.16
CA TYR A 97 5.76 8.46 -8.08
C TYR A 97 5.17 8.58 -6.69
N LEU A 98 5.54 7.69 -5.78
CA LEU A 98 5.04 7.72 -4.41
C LEU A 98 5.55 8.95 -3.68
N THR A 99 4.66 9.64 -2.99
CA THR A 99 5.01 10.78 -2.14
C THR A 99 5.04 10.41 -0.66
N HIS A 100 4.30 9.37 -0.29
CA HIS A 100 4.16 8.90 1.10
C HIS A 100 4.08 7.38 1.16
N LEU A 101 4.49 6.84 2.31
CA LEU A 101 4.27 5.42 2.67
C LEU A 101 3.61 5.36 4.03
N TYR A 102 2.51 4.63 4.11
CA TYR A 102 1.80 4.33 5.35
C TYR A 102 1.92 2.83 5.57
N LEU A 103 2.72 2.42 6.55
CA LEU A 103 3.05 1.03 6.79
C LEU A 103 2.60 0.61 8.19
N THR A 104 1.76 -0.41 8.27
CA THR A 104 1.36 -1.00 9.55
C THR A 104 2.18 -2.25 9.78
N LEU A 105 3.18 -2.16 10.66
CA LEU A 105 4.04 -3.28 11.02
C LEU A 105 3.28 -4.24 11.92
N HIS A 106 3.29 -5.50 11.55
CA HIS A 106 2.64 -6.58 12.32
C HIS A 106 3.70 -7.47 12.98
N PRO A 107 3.42 -8.02 14.16
CA PRO A 107 4.38 -8.86 14.90
C PRO A 107 4.46 -10.26 14.30
N LEU A 108 4.89 -10.34 13.06
CA LEU A 108 5.00 -11.57 12.26
C LEU A 108 6.32 -11.55 11.51
N ILE A 109 6.92 -12.73 11.38
CA ILE A 109 8.10 -12.98 10.55
C ILE A 109 7.71 -14.08 9.57
N PHE A 110 7.75 -13.78 8.28
CA PHE A 110 7.37 -14.76 7.26
C PHE A 110 8.55 -15.58 6.77
N GLY A 111 9.75 -14.99 6.75
CA GLY A 111 10.94 -15.66 6.22
C GLY A 111 11.02 -15.66 4.69
N SER A 112 9.88 -15.69 4.02
CA SER A 112 9.79 -15.61 2.56
C SER A 112 8.40 -15.09 2.20
N GLY A 113 8.22 -14.65 0.96
CA GLY A 113 6.94 -14.17 0.49
C GLY A 113 7.08 -13.03 -0.52
N ILE A 114 6.06 -12.20 -0.59
CA ILE A 114 6.03 -11.05 -1.49
C ILE A 114 6.51 -9.82 -0.74
N LYS A 115 7.60 -9.22 -1.22
CA LYS A 115 8.16 -8.00 -0.64
C LYS A 115 7.31 -6.79 -0.99
N LEU A 116 7.38 -5.77 -0.16
CA LEU A 116 6.69 -4.49 -0.42
C LEU A 116 7.06 -3.94 -1.81
N PHE A 117 8.34 -3.93 -2.14
CA PHE A 117 8.82 -3.58 -3.48
C PHE A 117 9.49 -4.82 -4.08
N GLU A 118 8.72 -5.56 -4.88
CA GLU A 118 9.16 -6.86 -5.41
C GLU A 118 10.28 -6.73 -6.45
N SER A 119 10.25 -5.65 -7.23
CA SER A 119 11.22 -5.42 -8.33
C SER A 119 11.89 -4.06 -8.16
N PHE A 120 12.59 -3.87 -7.04
CA PHE A 120 13.18 -2.59 -6.71
C PHE A 120 14.60 -2.76 -6.19
N ASN A 121 15.53 -1.95 -6.69
CA ASN A 121 16.95 -2.03 -6.32
C ASN A 121 17.57 -0.66 -6.01
N LYS A 122 16.76 0.32 -5.69
CA LYS A 122 17.23 1.68 -5.35
C LYS A 122 16.95 1.97 -3.88
N GLU A 123 17.69 2.91 -3.32
CA GLU A 123 17.43 3.42 -1.98
C GLU A 123 16.30 4.45 -2.02
N ILE A 124 15.34 4.32 -1.11
CA ILE A 124 14.34 5.34 -0.87
C ILE A 124 14.55 5.85 0.55
N LYS A 125 14.74 7.15 0.70
CA LYS A 125 14.88 7.77 2.01
C LYS A 125 13.53 8.28 2.47
N LEU A 126 13.19 7.97 3.70
CA LEU A 126 11.89 8.30 4.29
C LEU A 126 12.08 9.31 5.42
N LYS A 127 11.10 10.21 5.53
CA LYS A 127 11.00 11.14 6.66
C LYS A 127 9.76 10.79 7.47
N PHE A 128 9.94 10.52 8.75
CA PHE A 128 8.83 10.19 9.64
C PHE A 128 7.87 11.37 9.77
N VAL A 129 6.58 11.10 9.63
CA VAL A 129 5.51 12.10 9.77
C VAL A 129 4.77 11.89 11.07
N LYS A 130 4.15 10.72 11.25
CA LYS A 130 3.44 10.41 12.48
C LYS A 130 3.16 8.92 12.61
N GLN A 131 2.72 8.53 13.80
CA GLN A 131 2.33 7.18 14.16
C GLN A 131 0.85 7.19 14.52
N VAL A 132 0.09 6.25 13.97
CA VAL A 132 -1.33 6.07 14.26
C VAL A 132 -1.52 4.73 14.96
N PRO A 133 -2.11 4.68 16.17
CA PRO A 133 -2.32 3.42 16.85
C PRO A 133 -3.41 2.58 16.17
N VAL A 134 -3.17 1.28 16.08
CA VAL A 134 -4.12 0.29 15.55
C VAL A 134 -4.54 -0.65 16.69
N LEU A 135 -3.58 -1.41 17.21
CA LEU A 135 -3.73 -2.24 18.41
C LEU A 135 -2.50 -2.01 19.28
N PRO A 136 -2.46 -0.89 20.04
CA PRO A 136 -1.27 -0.50 20.78
C PRO A 136 -0.78 -1.57 21.76
N ASP A 137 -1.71 -2.26 22.42
CA ASP A 137 -1.37 -3.31 23.37
C ASP A 137 -0.64 -4.48 22.73
N LYS A 138 -0.77 -4.64 21.42
CA LYS A 138 -0.09 -5.67 20.64
C LYS A 138 1.08 -5.14 19.85
N GLY A 139 1.43 -3.87 20.05
CA GLY A 139 2.53 -3.23 19.35
C GLY A 139 2.24 -2.94 17.89
N ILE A 140 0.97 -2.79 17.51
CA ILE A 140 0.58 -2.55 16.12
C ILE A 140 0.21 -1.09 15.92
N PHE A 141 1.02 -0.41 15.12
CA PHE A 141 0.85 1.01 14.77
C PHE A 141 1.04 1.18 13.27
N GLN A 142 0.35 2.15 12.69
CA GLN A 142 0.66 2.57 11.33
C GLN A 142 1.68 3.69 11.38
N LEU A 143 2.82 3.48 10.74
CA LEU A 143 3.86 4.50 10.62
C LEU A 143 3.67 5.21 9.29
N GLN A 144 3.58 6.53 9.34
CA GLN A 144 3.41 7.36 8.14
C GLN A 144 4.70 8.11 7.85
N PHE A 145 5.17 7.97 6.62
CA PHE A 145 6.40 8.60 6.14
C PHE A 145 6.11 9.41 4.88
N SER A 146 6.81 10.54 4.73
CA SER A 146 6.95 11.17 3.42
C SER A 146 8.22 10.65 2.76
N ILE A 147 8.24 10.65 1.44
CA ILE A 147 9.42 10.22 0.69
C ILE A 147 10.28 11.43 0.40
N LYS A 148 11.55 11.35 0.76
CA LYS A 148 12.51 12.43 0.48
C LYS A 148 12.86 12.43 -1.01
N GLN A 149 12.84 13.60 -1.59
CA GLN A 149 13.25 13.80 -2.99
C GLN A 149 14.76 13.98 -3.09
#